data_e17bbdc4576dcb7ded0dd842c2f4a902
#
_entry.id   e17bbdc4576dcb7ded0dd842c2f4a902
#
_cell.length_a   1.000
_cell.length_b   1.000
_cell.length_c   1.000
_cell.angle_alpha   90.00
_cell.angle_beta   90.00
_cell.angle_gamma   90.00
#
_symmetry.space_group_name_H-M   'P 1'
#
loop_
_entity.id
_entity.type
_entity.pdbx_description
1 polymer ?
#
loop_
_entity_poly.entity_id
_entity_poly.type
_entity_poly.pdbx_seq_one_letter_code
_entity_poly.pdbx_strand_id
1 'polypeptide(L)'
;MNEFLQRLKQRKLVQWGIAYVAAAFALLQGIDIIAQQFGWPEGVRRGITLALVVGFFVTLILAWYHGERGAQRVSGTELLIIGLVLALGGGFLWRFAAASHTTADKSVVVPNESKALVPVTTSSEKSIAVLPLVNTSGDPANEYFSDGLSEELIAVLAKIPGLKIIGRSSSFLFKGKSDASQTIGEKLGVTNLLEGSVRKQDDRVRIVAELINAADGRALWSETYDRELKDVFAVQSEIATAVAEQLKIRLLGTPAKSDAAPSNHDLAAYNALQQGTFYFRLSTEEGTHKAIEFYDEAIRLDSHYALAYAQLSGAWRQLAATWLNGAEANEAYSKARKAAQTALSLSPDLAAAHEALGFVLATPDLDFAAAEVEFRKAEKLAPADAGPKFALGFVSAAQGRLTEGEKIMRETLALDPLGVTRYLNLARILIGGGRYDEAEAILRKGIELQPAAARLYSYLTVIDVIRGNATVALQDAQLEPKGFWHDYALTLAQQVQGDQAAADAALQKLLDEDAVSGPFQIAAVYGLRKEPDKMFEWLERAYVEHDPGLTQLLLTPFILTYKDDPRFAVFCQKLKVPFPSPEVVAKP
;
A
#
# COMPACT_ATOMS: atom_id res chain seq x y z
N MET A 1 5.26 -43.18 -29.66
CA MET A 1 5.91 -42.20 -28.77
C MET A 1 7.44 -42.40 -28.69
N ASN A 2 7.96 -43.61 -28.63
CA ASN A 2 9.41 -43.87 -28.53
C ASN A 2 10.23 -43.50 -29.78
N GLU A 3 9.71 -43.73 -31.02
CA GLU A 3 10.45 -43.37 -32.26
C GLU A 3 10.60 -41.87 -32.47
N PHE A 4 9.60 -41.06 -32.08
CA PHE A 4 9.65 -39.60 -32.17
C PHE A 4 10.70 -39.02 -31.22
N LEU A 5 10.75 -39.52 -29.98
CA LEU A 5 11.76 -39.11 -28.99
C LEU A 5 13.18 -39.54 -29.37
N GLN A 6 13.37 -40.69 -30.04
CA GLN A 6 14.66 -41.12 -30.57
C GLN A 6 15.13 -40.24 -31.73
N ARG A 7 14.25 -39.84 -32.63
CA ARG A 7 14.55 -38.88 -33.72
C ARG A 7 14.94 -37.50 -33.21
N LEU A 8 14.25 -37.01 -32.17
CA LEU A 8 14.58 -35.74 -31.48
C LEU A 8 15.98 -35.77 -30.83
N LYS A 9 16.35 -36.91 -30.23
CA LYS A 9 17.65 -37.10 -29.58
C LYS A 9 18.79 -37.23 -30.61
N GLN A 10 18.56 -37.89 -31.74
CA GLN A 10 19.54 -38.05 -32.86
C GLN A 10 19.84 -36.72 -33.54
N ARG A 11 18.87 -35.79 -33.62
CA ARG A 11 19.03 -34.47 -34.25
C ARG A 11 19.61 -33.39 -33.35
N LYS A 12 20.04 -33.74 -32.12
CA LYS A 12 20.63 -32.80 -31.14
C LYS A 12 19.76 -31.57 -30.81
N LEU A 13 18.45 -31.59 -31.17
CA LEU A 13 17.51 -30.47 -30.94
C LEU A 13 17.48 -30.04 -29.48
N VAL A 14 17.47 -31.01 -28.58
CA VAL A 14 17.46 -30.76 -27.14
C VAL A 14 18.74 -30.05 -26.69
N GLN A 15 19.90 -30.47 -27.24
CA GLN A 15 21.19 -29.85 -26.90
C GLN A 15 21.28 -28.40 -27.39
N TRP A 16 20.85 -28.14 -28.64
CA TRP A 16 20.81 -26.80 -29.21
C TRP A 16 19.79 -25.90 -28.51
N GLY A 17 18.60 -26.43 -28.14
CA GLY A 17 17.58 -25.71 -27.38
C GLY A 17 18.08 -25.31 -26.00
N ILE A 18 18.72 -26.22 -25.25
CA ILE A 18 19.28 -25.93 -23.91
C ILE A 18 20.41 -24.90 -24.03
N ALA A 19 21.32 -25.06 -24.99
CA ALA A 19 22.44 -24.12 -25.20
C ALA A 19 21.91 -22.71 -25.52
N TYR A 20 20.87 -22.62 -26.39
CA TYR A 20 20.25 -21.34 -26.72
C TYR A 20 19.59 -20.68 -25.50
N VAL A 21 18.80 -21.44 -24.71
CA VAL A 21 18.14 -20.92 -23.51
C VAL A 21 19.16 -20.41 -22.50
N ALA A 22 20.26 -21.15 -22.28
CA ALA A 22 21.33 -20.73 -21.38
C ALA A 22 22.03 -19.45 -21.86
N ALA A 23 22.32 -19.35 -23.17
CA ALA A 23 22.91 -18.13 -23.75
C ALA A 23 21.95 -16.94 -23.73
N ALA A 24 20.67 -17.15 -24.05
CA ALA A 24 19.64 -16.12 -24.00
C ALA A 24 19.41 -15.60 -22.56
N PHE A 25 19.44 -16.48 -21.57
CA PHE A 25 19.32 -16.10 -20.16
C PHE A 25 20.51 -15.25 -19.69
N ALA A 26 21.74 -15.65 -20.03
CA ALA A 26 22.94 -14.85 -19.72
C ALA A 26 22.93 -13.48 -20.42
N LEU A 27 22.47 -13.43 -21.68
CA LEU A 27 22.31 -12.20 -22.44
C LEU A 27 21.26 -11.27 -21.81
N LEU A 28 20.10 -11.81 -21.39
CA LEU A 28 19.06 -11.01 -20.75
C LEU A 28 19.54 -10.43 -19.43
N GLN A 29 20.29 -11.18 -18.62
CA GLN A 29 20.87 -10.67 -17.37
C GLN A 29 21.90 -9.55 -17.65
N GLY A 30 22.78 -9.74 -18.64
CA GLY A 30 23.74 -8.72 -19.04
C GLY A 30 23.05 -7.44 -19.56
N ILE A 31 22.01 -7.61 -20.36
CA ILE A 31 21.21 -6.50 -20.91
C ILE A 31 20.45 -5.77 -19.82
N ASP A 32 19.89 -6.47 -18.82
CA ASP A 32 19.22 -5.84 -17.70
C ASP A 32 20.16 -4.95 -16.88
N ILE A 33 21.38 -5.41 -16.62
CA ILE A 33 22.41 -4.62 -15.94
C ILE A 33 22.78 -3.38 -16.77
N ILE A 34 23.01 -3.55 -18.07
CA ILE A 34 23.35 -2.45 -18.98
C ILE A 34 22.19 -1.47 -19.14
N ALA A 35 20.97 -1.98 -19.29
CA ALA A 35 19.77 -1.17 -19.46
C ALA A 35 19.45 -0.32 -18.21
N GLN A 36 19.70 -0.86 -17.03
CA GLN A 36 19.59 -0.10 -15.76
C GLN A 36 20.66 0.99 -15.68
N GLN A 37 21.89 0.68 -16.08
CA GLN A 37 23.03 1.61 -16.00
C GLN A 37 22.93 2.76 -17.02
N PHE A 38 22.33 2.51 -18.19
CA PHE A 38 22.19 3.50 -19.27
C PHE A 38 20.77 4.03 -19.45
N GLY A 39 19.82 3.69 -18.55
CA GLY A 39 18.45 4.23 -18.58
C GLY A 39 17.66 3.88 -19.85
N TRP A 40 17.82 2.67 -20.39
CA TRP A 40 17.12 2.29 -21.62
C TRP A 40 15.60 2.25 -21.44
N PRO A 41 14.82 2.77 -22.41
CA PRO A 41 13.37 2.70 -22.37
C PRO A 41 12.87 1.25 -22.26
N GLU A 42 11.80 1.04 -21.50
CA GLU A 42 11.22 -0.30 -21.27
C GLU A 42 10.83 -1.01 -22.58
N GLY A 43 10.43 -0.23 -23.61
CA GLY A 43 10.13 -0.74 -24.94
C GLY A 43 11.33 -1.42 -25.63
N VAL A 44 12.55 -0.95 -25.39
CA VAL A 44 13.78 -1.56 -25.93
C VAL A 44 14.03 -2.92 -25.29
N ARG A 45 13.88 -3.03 -23.97
CA ARG A 45 14.03 -4.30 -23.24
C ARG A 45 13.00 -5.34 -23.69
N ARG A 46 11.73 -4.94 -23.83
CA ARG A 46 10.66 -5.80 -24.35
C ARG A 46 10.95 -6.26 -25.78
N GLY A 47 11.47 -5.38 -26.64
CA GLY A 47 11.86 -5.70 -28.01
C GLY A 47 12.97 -6.76 -28.08
N ILE A 48 14.01 -6.64 -27.24
CA ILE A 48 15.11 -7.60 -27.16
C ILE A 48 14.62 -8.97 -26.66
N THR A 49 13.79 -9.00 -25.62
CA THR A 49 13.21 -10.24 -25.11
C THR A 49 12.41 -10.97 -26.18
N LEU A 50 11.59 -10.24 -26.94
CA LEU A 50 10.81 -10.81 -28.05
C LEU A 50 11.69 -11.32 -29.17
N ALA A 51 12.77 -10.60 -29.53
CA ALA A 51 13.76 -11.02 -30.52
C ALA A 51 14.45 -12.33 -30.12
N LEU A 52 14.77 -12.51 -28.84
CA LEU A 52 15.34 -13.76 -28.30
C LEU A 52 14.33 -14.93 -28.37
N VAL A 53 13.05 -14.68 -28.14
CA VAL A 53 11.99 -15.71 -28.27
C VAL A 53 11.88 -16.15 -29.73
N VAL A 54 11.86 -15.23 -30.71
CA VAL A 54 11.83 -15.54 -32.14
C VAL A 54 13.11 -16.30 -32.55
N GLY A 55 14.28 -15.88 -32.07
CA GLY A 55 15.56 -16.54 -32.29
C GLY A 55 15.59 -17.99 -31.79
N PHE A 56 14.88 -18.30 -30.69
CA PHE A 56 14.74 -19.67 -30.20
C PHE A 56 14.05 -20.58 -31.23
N PHE A 57 12.94 -20.15 -31.81
CA PHE A 57 12.23 -20.91 -32.82
C PHE A 57 13.08 -21.08 -34.12
N VAL A 58 13.77 -20.03 -34.54
CA VAL A 58 14.70 -20.10 -35.66
C VAL A 58 15.82 -21.11 -35.40
N THR A 59 16.38 -21.13 -34.18
CA THR A 59 17.42 -22.08 -33.79
C THR A 59 16.91 -23.53 -33.80
N LEU A 60 15.68 -23.75 -33.33
CA LEU A 60 15.06 -25.09 -33.39
C LEU A 60 14.84 -25.57 -34.86
N ILE A 61 14.41 -24.68 -35.75
CA ILE A 61 14.22 -24.98 -37.15
C ILE A 61 15.57 -25.33 -37.79
N LEU A 62 16.60 -24.53 -37.57
CA LEU A 62 17.94 -24.78 -38.07
C LEU A 62 18.53 -26.10 -37.54
N ALA A 63 18.36 -26.38 -36.23
CA ALA A 63 18.79 -27.62 -35.61
C ALA A 63 18.04 -28.85 -36.16
N TRP A 64 16.77 -28.70 -36.54
CA TRP A 64 15.99 -29.75 -37.18
C TRP A 64 16.54 -30.12 -38.56
N TYR A 65 16.90 -29.12 -39.37
CA TYR A 65 17.35 -29.31 -40.74
C TYR A 65 18.85 -29.68 -40.83
N HIS A 66 19.71 -29.19 -39.93
CA HIS A 66 21.16 -29.43 -39.98
C HIS A 66 21.63 -30.58 -39.08
N GLY A 67 20.71 -31.34 -38.48
CA GLY A 67 21.04 -32.42 -37.52
C GLY A 67 21.61 -33.71 -38.14
N GLU A 68 21.67 -33.88 -39.49
CA GLU A 68 22.24 -35.04 -40.16
C GLU A 68 23.62 -34.70 -40.81
N ARG A 69 24.59 -35.62 -40.69
CA ARG A 69 25.97 -35.45 -41.16
C ARG A 69 26.03 -35.19 -42.67
N GLY A 70 26.43 -34.01 -43.10
CA GLY A 70 26.75 -33.67 -44.49
C GLY A 70 26.64 -32.16 -44.73
N ALA A 71 27.53 -31.58 -45.57
CA ALA A 71 27.43 -30.19 -46.01
C ALA A 71 26.21 -30.04 -46.93
N GLN A 72 25.06 -29.68 -46.35
CA GLN A 72 23.84 -29.40 -47.10
C GLN A 72 23.77 -27.91 -47.43
N ARG A 73 23.43 -27.59 -48.68
CA ARG A 73 23.09 -26.21 -49.07
C ARG A 73 21.67 -25.91 -48.58
N VAL A 74 21.48 -24.74 -47.99
CA VAL A 74 20.15 -24.26 -47.56
C VAL A 74 19.21 -24.30 -48.76
N SER A 75 18.10 -25.03 -48.65
CA SER A 75 17.13 -25.16 -49.74
C SER A 75 16.21 -23.93 -49.79
N GLY A 76 15.63 -23.67 -50.98
CA GLY A 76 14.69 -22.56 -51.17
C GLY A 76 13.48 -22.61 -50.19
N THR A 77 13.05 -23.82 -49.84
CA THR A 77 11.95 -24.04 -48.87
C THR A 77 12.34 -23.65 -47.45
N GLU A 78 13.58 -23.87 -47.05
CA GLU A 78 14.11 -23.47 -45.73
C GLU A 78 14.22 -21.96 -45.61
N LEU A 79 14.73 -21.29 -46.69
CA LEU A 79 14.75 -19.83 -46.75
C LEU A 79 13.35 -19.24 -46.69
N LEU A 80 12.35 -19.89 -47.25
CA LEU A 80 10.97 -19.46 -47.24
C LEU A 80 10.35 -19.59 -45.84
N ILE A 81 10.63 -20.68 -45.11
CA ILE A 81 10.17 -20.89 -43.73
C ILE A 81 10.83 -19.89 -42.78
N ILE A 82 12.15 -19.68 -42.90
CA ILE A 82 12.88 -18.69 -42.08
C ILE A 82 12.36 -17.28 -42.41
N GLY A 83 12.15 -16.96 -43.69
CA GLY A 83 11.57 -15.68 -44.10
C GLY A 83 10.17 -15.45 -43.58
N LEU A 84 9.33 -16.50 -43.53
CA LEU A 84 7.97 -16.44 -42.98
C LEU A 84 7.98 -16.20 -41.45
N VAL A 85 8.86 -16.90 -40.72
CA VAL A 85 9.00 -16.73 -39.26
C VAL A 85 9.52 -15.32 -38.92
N LEU A 86 10.48 -14.81 -39.71
CA LEU A 86 11.00 -13.45 -39.57
C LEU A 86 9.96 -12.40 -39.96
N ALA A 87 9.15 -12.64 -40.98
CA ALA A 87 8.08 -11.74 -41.41
C ALA A 87 6.94 -11.70 -40.38
N LEU A 88 6.53 -12.85 -39.82
CA LEU A 88 5.52 -12.93 -38.77
C LEU A 88 6.03 -12.30 -37.47
N GLY A 89 7.28 -12.60 -37.06
CA GLY A 89 7.91 -12.00 -35.89
C GLY A 89 8.12 -10.49 -36.04
N GLY A 90 8.61 -10.07 -37.23
CA GLY A 90 8.77 -8.64 -37.54
C GLY A 90 7.45 -7.88 -37.67
N GLY A 91 6.42 -8.50 -38.26
CA GLY A 91 5.07 -7.93 -38.34
C GLY A 91 4.42 -7.77 -36.97
N PHE A 92 4.62 -8.74 -36.10
CA PHE A 92 4.17 -8.67 -34.70
C PHE A 92 4.92 -7.57 -33.94
N LEU A 93 6.24 -7.47 -34.09
CA LEU A 93 7.07 -6.38 -33.54
C LEU A 93 6.64 -5.01 -34.07
N TRP A 94 6.37 -4.89 -35.38
CA TRP A 94 5.92 -3.64 -35.99
C TRP A 94 4.53 -3.22 -35.48
N ARG A 95 3.60 -4.18 -35.32
CA ARG A 95 2.27 -3.91 -34.76
C ARG A 95 2.34 -3.44 -33.28
N PHE A 96 3.25 -4.00 -32.49
CA PHE A 96 3.49 -3.57 -31.11
C PHE A 96 4.16 -2.18 -31.05
N ALA A 97 5.13 -1.92 -31.93
CA ALA A 97 5.76 -0.60 -32.03
C ALA A 97 4.77 0.46 -32.55
N ALA A 98 3.93 0.12 -33.53
CA ALA A 98 2.90 1.00 -34.05
C ALA A 98 1.78 1.28 -33.01
N ALA A 99 1.43 0.30 -32.17
CA ALA A 99 0.48 0.50 -31.08
C ALA A 99 1.02 1.47 -30.00
N SER A 100 2.33 1.54 -29.83
CA SER A 100 2.98 2.49 -28.91
C SER A 100 3.02 3.93 -29.45
N HIS A 101 2.85 4.13 -30.76
CA HIS A 101 2.82 5.46 -31.38
C HIS A 101 1.39 6.00 -31.64
N THR A 102 0.35 5.15 -31.50
CA THR A 102 -1.04 5.58 -31.75
C THR A 102 -1.77 6.11 -30.49
N THR A 103 -1.12 6.09 -29.32
CA THR A 103 -1.66 6.70 -28.10
C THR A 103 -1.17 8.13 -27.84
N ALA A 104 -0.40 8.71 -28.79
CA ALA A 104 0.16 10.06 -28.60
C ALA A 104 -0.56 11.17 -29.39
N ASP A 105 -1.69 10.90 -30.06
CA ASP A 105 -2.42 11.99 -30.73
C ASP A 105 -3.92 11.70 -30.95
N LYS A 106 -4.66 11.72 -29.85
CA LYS A 106 -6.05 12.19 -29.80
C LYS A 106 -6.23 12.95 -28.49
N SER A 107 -5.71 14.15 -28.44
CA SER A 107 -6.21 15.18 -27.54
C SER A 107 -7.66 15.43 -27.90
N VAL A 108 -8.57 14.74 -27.21
CA VAL A 108 -9.91 15.25 -27.01
C VAL A 108 -9.71 16.51 -26.20
N VAL A 109 -9.89 17.64 -26.84
CA VAL A 109 -10.01 18.95 -26.16
C VAL A 109 -11.30 18.88 -25.35
N VAL A 110 -11.19 18.40 -24.13
CA VAL A 110 -12.15 18.66 -23.07
C VAL A 110 -11.84 20.08 -22.60
N PRO A 111 -12.84 20.98 -22.54
CA PRO A 111 -12.61 22.31 -21.99
C PRO A 111 -12.04 22.19 -20.60
N ASN A 112 -10.87 22.75 -20.41
CA ASN A 112 -10.09 22.67 -19.17
C ASN A 112 -10.72 23.60 -18.12
N GLU A 113 -11.70 23.11 -17.38
CA GLU A 113 -12.02 23.58 -16.05
C GLU A 113 -11.65 22.49 -15.04
N SER A 114 -10.40 22.08 -15.08
CA SER A 114 -9.82 21.32 -13.97
C SER A 114 -9.61 22.28 -12.80
N LYS A 115 -10.63 22.43 -11.96
CA LYS A 115 -10.37 22.75 -10.56
C LYS A 115 -9.35 21.74 -10.07
N ALA A 116 -8.16 22.21 -9.69
CA ALA A 116 -7.09 21.39 -9.16
C ALA A 116 -7.65 20.46 -8.08
N LEU A 117 -7.72 19.16 -8.36
CA LEU A 117 -8.34 18.13 -7.51
C LEU A 117 -7.56 17.90 -6.20
N VAL A 118 -6.33 18.35 -6.18
CA VAL A 118 -5.52 18.48 -4.97
C VAL A 118 -4.85 19.85 -5.05
N PRO A 119 -5.02 20.75 -4.06
CA PRO A 119 -4.22 21.96 -4.04
C PRO A 119 -2.76 21.51 -4.06
N VAL A 120 -2.01 21.89 -5.09
CA VAL A 120 -0.55 21.95 -4.98
C VAL A 120 -0.32 22.99 -3.90
N THR A 121 -0.26 22.54 -2.65
CA THR A 121 0.11 23.39 -1.54
C THR A 121 1.46 23.96 -1.92
N THR A 122 1.53 25.27 -2.05
CA THR A 122 2.81 25.99 -2.12
C THR A 122 3.69 25.40 -1.04
N SER A 123 4.78 24.77 -1.48
CA SER A 123 5.72 24.06 -0.61
C SER A 123 6.11 25.02 0.52
N SER A 124 5.75 24.69 1.75
CA SER A 124 6.12 25.46 2.93
C SER A 124 7.64 25.36 3.10
N GLU A 125 8.32 26.49 3.32
CA GLU A 125 9.77 26.50 3.60
C GLU A 125 10.17 25.58 4.76
N LYS A 126 9.22 25.24 5.64
CA LYS A 126 9.38 24.35 6.80
C LYS A 126 8.76 22.99 6.54
N SER A 127 9.08 22.37 5.41
CA SER A 127 8.62 21.04 5.05
C SER A 127 9.80 20.11 4.79
N ILE A 128 9.69 18.85 5.23
CA ILE A 128 10.76 17.86 5.16
C ILE A 128 10.20 16.45 4.91
N ALA A 129 10.94 15.66 4.16
CA ALA A 129 10.79 14.22 4.12
C ALA A 129 12.08 13.56 4.62
N VAL A 130 11.96 12.62 5.53
CA VAL A 130 13.06 11.74 5.93
C VAL A 130 13.06 10.55 4.99
N LEU A 131 14.10 10.43 4.17
CA LEU A 131 14.26 9.27 3.29
C LEU A 131 14.82 8.08 4.09
N PRO A 132 14.56 6.84 3.65
CA PRO A 132 15.17 5.66 4.28
C PRO A 132 16.68 5.77 4.27
N LEU A 133 17.30 5.72 5.45
CA LEU A 133 18.74 5.72 5.59
C LEU A 133 19.34 4.45 4.99
N VAL A 134 20.40 4.61 4.21
CA VAL A 134 21.02 3.49 3.49
C VAL A 134 21.83 2.63 4.46
N ASN A 135 21.54 1.33 4.49
CA ASN A 135 22.36 0.38 5.24
C ASN A 135 23.70 0.17 4.53
N THR A 136 24.79 0.63 5.15
CA THR A 136 26.17 0.47 4.67
C THR A 136 26.97 -0.51 5.53
N SER A 137 26.30 -1.33 6.34
CA SER A 137 26.96 -2.31 7.23
C SER A 137 27.60 -3.49 6.47
N GLY A 138 27.23 -3.70 5.20
CA GLY A 138 27.63 -4.87 4.41
C GLY A 138 26.84 -6.16 4.75
N ASP A 139 25.94 -6.09 5.72
CA ASP A 139 25.06 -7.19 6.13
C ASP A 139 23.60 -6.77 5.93
N PRO A 140 22.86 -7.43 5.02
CA PRO A 140 21.42 -7.17 4.81
C PRO A 140 20.56 -7.40 6.06
N ALA A 141 21.03 -8.23 7.00
CA ALA A 141 20.34 -8.48 8.26
C ALA A 141 20.24 -7.23 9.15
N ASN A 142 21.00 -6.18 8.89
CA ASN A 142 20.92 -4.89 9.59
C ASN A 142 19.97 -3.87 8.92
N GLU A 143 19.23 -4.26 7.86
CA GLU A 143 18.30 -3.38 7.16
C GLU A 143 17.20 -2.85 8.08
N TYR A 144 16.65 -3.71 8.96
CA TYR A 144 15.65 -3.32 9.94
C TYR A 144 16.10 -2.15 10.85
N PHE A 145 17.40 -2.08 11.14
CA PHE A 145 17.95 -1.05 12.01
C PHE A 145 17.99 0.32 11.31
N SER A 146 18.39 0.36 10.05
CA SER A 146 18.41 1.59 9.24
C SER A 146 17.00 2.11 8.98
N ASP A 147 16.07 1.21 8.69
CA ASP A 147 14.64 1.52 8.51
C ASP A 147 14.05 2.07 9.80
N GLY A 148 14.27 1.38 10.92
CA GLY A 148 13.77 1.79 12.23
C GLY A 148 14.30 3.17 12.64
N LEU A 149 15.59 3.44 12.46
CA LEU A 149 16.14 4.75 12.74
C LEU A 149 15.49 5.88 11.91
N SER A 150 15.19 5.60 10.64
CA SER A 150 14.50 6.55 9.77
C SER A 150 13.07 6.82 10.25
N GLU A 151 12.35 5.78 10.68
CA GLU A 151 10.99 5.91 11.24
C GLU A 151 10.98 6.71 12.54
N GLU A 152 11.96 6.49 13.40
CA GLU A 152 12.07 7.22 14.65
C GLU A 152 12.42 8.70 14.43
N LEU A 153 13.26 9.01 13.45
CA LEU A 153 13.51 10.39 13.04
C LEU A 153 12.24 11.06 12.56
N ILE A 154 11.39 10.36 11.77
CA ILE A 154 10.06 10.86 11.39
C ILE A 154 9.23 11.14 12.66
N ALA A 155 9.16 10.20 13.59
CA ALA A 155 8.35 10.32 14.80
C ALA A 155 8.82 11.47 15.73
N VAL A 156 10.13 11.63 15.88
CA VAL A 156 10.70 12.74 16.69
C VAL A 156 10.45 14.09 16.02
N LEU A 157 10.65 14.20 14.71
CA LEU A 157 10.40 15.43 13.95
C LEU A 157 8.90 15.77 13.89
N ALA A 158 8.02 14.77 13.93
CA ALA A 158 6.56 14.97 13.94
C ALA A 158 6.04 15.68 15.20
N LYS A 159 6.82 15.69 16.28
CA LYS A 159 6.51 16.42 17.52
C LYS A 159 6.87 17.91 17.44
N ILE A 160 7.58 18.36 16.41
CA ILE A 160 8.02 19.76 16.25
C ILE A 160 6.86 20.58 15.68
N PRO A 161 6.31 21.54 16.46
CA PRO A 161 5.22 22.39 16.00
C PRO A 161 5.63 23.25 14.80
N GLY A 162 4.79 23.30 13.77
CA GLY A 162 5.01 24.11 12.58
C GLY A 162 5.94 23.48 11.54
N LEU A 163 6.46 22.27 11.76
CA LEU A 163 7.15 21.48 10.75
C LEU A 163 6.14 20.59 10.03
N LYS A 164 6.07 20.70 8.70
CA LYS A 164 5.38 19.72 7.86
C LYS A 164 6.33 18.55 7.60
N ILE A 165 6.02 17.37 8.13
CA ILE A 165 6.79 16.16 7.86
C ILE A 165 6.01 15.19 7.00
N ILE A 166 6.68 14.55 6.05
CA ILE A 166 6.07 13.54 5.20
C ILE A 166 6.05 12.19 5.92
N GLY A 167 4.89 11.55 5.87
CA GLY A 167 4.68 10.24 6.45
C GLY A 167 5.55 9.15 5.80
N ARG A 168 5.85 8.13 6.58
CA ARG A 168 6.70 7.01 6.19
C ARG A 168 6.26 6.38 4.87
N SER A 169 4.96 6.14 4.67
CA SER A 169 4.45 5.42 3.48
C SER A 169 4.88 6.08 2.18
N SER A 170 4.95 7.41 2.14
CA SER A 170 5.43 8.15 0.98
C SER A 170 6.95 8.19 0.89
N SER A 171 7.65 8.44 2.01
CA SER A 171 9.11 8.54 2.04
C SER A 171 9.79 7.24 1.66
N PHE A 172 9.27 6.10 2.14
CA PHE A 172 9.86 4.78 1.90
C PHE A 172 9.64 4.23 0.49
N LEU A 173 8.79 4.84 -0.32
CA LEU A 173 8.70 4.52 -1.74
C LEU A 173 9.96 4.87 -2.53
N PHE A 174 10.85 5.67 -1.96
CA PHE A 174 12.15 6.02 -2.55
C PHE A 174 13.29 5.12 -2.06
N LYS A 175 13.02 4.11 -1.24
CA LYS A 175 14.03 3.16 -0.77
C LYS A 175 14.70 2.45 -1.95
N GLY A 176 16.03 2.54 -2.01
CA GLY A 176 16.84 1.92 -3.06
C GLY A 176 16.67 2.56 -4.45
N LYS A 177 16.02 3.72 -4.55
CA LYS A 177 15.89 4.48 -5.80
C LYS A 177 16.92 5.59 -5.87
N SER A 178 17.33 5.92 -7.09
CA SER A 178 18.28 6.99 -7.40
C SER A 178 17.58 8.20 -8.06
N ASP A 179 16.33 8.49 -7.67
CA ASP A 179 15.65 9.70 -8.15
C ASP A 179 16.41 10.95 -7.71
N ALA A 180 16.43 11.98 -8.57
CA ALA A 180 17.02 13.27 -8.20
C ALA A 180 16.23 13.92 -7.05
N SER A 181 16.91 14.61 -6.15
CA SER A 181 16.32 15.29 -4.98
C SER A 181 15.17 16.22 -5.36
N GLN A 182 15.29 16.92 -6.50
CA GLN A 182 14.20 17.76 -7.03
C GLN A 182 12.96 16.95 -7.33
N THR A 183 13.11 15.82 -8.02
CA THR A 183 11.99 14.91 -8.36
C THR A 183 11.33 14.36 -7.10
N ILE A 184 12.12 13.98 -6.10
CA ILE A 184 11.61 13.50 -4.81
C ILE A 184 10.83 14.62 -4.10
N GLY A 185 11.43 15.81 -4.02
CA GLY A 185 10.80 16.98 -3.40
C GLY A 185 9.48 17.38 -4.06
N GLU A 186 9.42 17.35 -5.39
CA GLU A 186 8.19 17.62 -6.17
C GLU A 186 7.12 16.56 -5.89
N LYS A 187 7.47 15.27 -5.95
CA LYS A 187 6.53 14.15 -5.69
C LYS A 187 5.99 14.17 -4.26
N LEU A 188 6.82 14.54 -3.28
CA LEU A 188 6.45 14.60 -1.86
C LEU A 188 5.87 15.96 -1.43
N GLY A 189 6.00 16.99 -2.25
CA GLY A 189 5.55 18.35 -1.94
C GLY A 189 6.30 18.96 -0.75
N VAL A 190 7.62 18.79 -0.71
CA VAL A 190 8.54 19.32 0.33
C VAL A 190 9.70 20.10 -0.26
N THR A 191 10.23 21.02 0.54
CA THR A 191 11.40 21.82 0.18
C THR A 191 12.71 21.22 0.68
N ASN A 192 12.66 20.30 1.64
CA ASN A 192 13.85 19.73 2.25
C ASN A 192 13.75 18.20 2.32
N LEU A 193 14.89 17.54 2.19
CA LEU A 193 15.03 16.10 2.39
C LEU A 193 16.09 15.86 3.47
N LEU A 194 15.82 14.93 4.38
CA LEU A 194 16.83 14.37 5.27
C LEU A 194 17.19 12.99 4.73
N GLU A 195 18.43 12.83 4.35
CA GLU A 195 18.96 11.57 3.83
C GLU A 195 20.24 11.18 4.55
N GLY A 196 20.76 9.99 4.28
CA GLY A 196 22.00 9.57 4.89
C GLY A 196 22.20 8.05 4.86
N SER A 197 23.11 7.60 5.72
CA SER A 197 23.46 6.19 5.82
C SER A 197 23.73 5.75 7.25
N VAL A 198 23.55 4.45 7.48
CA VAL A 198 23.83 3.80 8.76
C VAL A 198 24.77 2.63 8.54
N ARG A 199 25.86 2.60 9.31
CA ARG A 199 26.74 1.44 9.41
C ARG A 199 26.74 0.95 10.85
N LYS A 200 26.18 -0.22 11.06
CA LYS A 200 26.24 -0.93 12.34
C LYS A 200 27.32 -1.99 12.26
N GLN A 201 28.21 -2.01 13.23
CA GLN A 201 29.25 -3.02 13.37
C GLN A 201 29.44 -3.31 14.87
N ASP A 202 29.09 -4.50 15.29
CA ASP A 202 29.08 -4.91 16.70
C ASP A 202 28.30 -3.90 17.58
N ASP A 203 28.94 -3.32 18.57
CA ASP A 203 28.38 -2.33 19.49
C ASP A 203 28.58 -0.87 19.03
N ARG A 204 29.02 -0.66 17.80
CA ARG A 204 29.24 0.68 17.25
C ARG A 204 28.28 0.96 16.10
N VAL A 205 27.85 2.21 16.03
CA VAL A 205 27.06 2.73 14.93
C VAL A 205 27.70 4.01 14.40
N ARG A 206 27.83 4.09 13.09
CA ARG A 206 28.12 5.32 12.38
C ARG A 206 26.92 5.73 11.59
N ILE A 207 26.41 6.94 11.85
CA ILE A 207 25.27 7.53 11.16
C ILE A 207 25.78 8.78 10.45
N VAL A 208 25.55 8.86 9.15
CA VAL A 208 25.71 10.07 8.36
C VAL A 208 24.31 10.62 8.12
N ALA A 209 24.06 11.87 8.49
CA ALA A 209 22.79 12.53 8.24
C ALA A 209 23.06 13.84 7.48
N GLU A 210 22.28 14.09 6.45
CA GLU A 210 22.41 15.24 5.58
C GLU A 210 21.04 15.85 5.29
N LEU A 211 20.89 17.12 5.60
CA LEU A 211 19.72 17.92 5.24
C LEU A 211 20.00 18.65 3.93
N ILE A 212 19.24 18.38 2.91
CA ILE A 212 19.41 18.99 1.59
C ILE A 212 18.18 19.81 1.19
N ASN A 213 18.41 20.88 0.44
CA ASN A 213 17.35 21.59 -0.26
C ASN A 213 16.94 20.75 -1.48
N ALA A 214 15.65 20.38 -1.55
CA ALA A 214 15.15 19.51 -2.61
C ALA A 214 15.24 20.15 -4.01
N ALA A 215 15.11 21.47 -4.13
CA ALA A 215 15.05 22.15 -5.42
C ALA A 215 16.39 22.17 -6.18
N ASP A 216 17.52 22.25 -5.45
CA ASP A 216 18.86 22.37 -6.04
C ASP A 216 19.84 21.29 -5.56
N GLY A 217 19.40 20.40 -4.67
CA GLY A 217 20.24 19.33 -4.11
C GLY A 217 21.37 19.84 -3.20
N ARG A 218 21.35 21.13 -2.82
CA ARG A 218 22.42 21.72 -1.99
C ARG A 218 22.28 21.27 -0.54
N ALA A 219 23.37 20.77 0.03
CA ALA A 219 23.46 20.49 1.45
C ALA A 219 23.30 21.77 2.27
N LEU A 220 22.32 21.76 3.17
CA LEU A 220 22.09 22.81 4.17
C LEU A 220 22.83 22.48 5.46
N TRP A 221 22.98 21.21 5.75
CA TRP A 221 23.69 20.67 6.91
C TRP A 221 24.06 19.22 6.63
N SER A 222 25.24 18.81 7.12
CA SER A 222 25.70 17.43 7.06
C SER A 222 26.55 17.14 8.27
N GLU A 223 26.35 16.02 8.93
CA GLU A 223 27.10 15.59 10.09
C GLU A 223 27.25 14.08 10.16
N THR A 224 28.36 13.63 10.76
CA THR A 224 28.64 12.21 10.99
C THR A 224 28.70 11.95 12.48
N TYR A 225 27.89 11.03 12.94
CA TYR A 225 27.85 10.56 14.32
C TYR A 225 28.52 9.19 14.41
N ASP A 226 29.60 9.10 15.19
CA ASP A 226 30.27 7.83 15.46
C ASP A 226 30.14 7.58 16.97
N ARG A 227 29.27 6.65 17.35
CA ARG A 227 28.82 6.43 18.72
C ARG A 227 28.80 4.94 19.06
N GLU A 228 28.71 4.65 20.35
CA GLU A 228 28.28 3.33 20.79
C GLU A 228 26.78 3.15 20.51
N LEU A 229 26.35 1.92 20.23
CA LEU A 229 24.99 1.63 19.83
C LEU A 229 23.96 2.02 20.93
N LYS A 230 24.36 1.96 22.21
CA LYS A 230 23.54 2.43 23.34
C LYS A 230 23.20 3.94 23.28
N ASP A 231 23.99 4.73 22.58
CA ASP A 231 23.82 6.18 22.49
C ASP A 231 22.97 6.60 21.28
N VAL A 232 22.41 5.64 20.52
CA VAL A 232 21.63 5.92 19.30
C VAL A 232 20.46 6.87 19.53
N PHE A 233 19.82 6.79 20.70
CA PHE A 233 18.69 7.67 21.06
C PHE A 233 19.12 9.13 21.28
N ALA A 234 20.32 9.35 21.80
CA ALA A 234 20.88 10.69 21.90
C ALA A 234 21.13 11.28 20.51
N VAL A 235 21.66 10.49 19.58
CA VAL A 235 21.90 10.90 18.20
C VAL A 235 20.60 11.29 17.48
N GLN A 236 19.52 10.57 17.68
CA GLN A 236 18.22 10.94 17.10
C GLN A 236 17.77 12.34 17.55
N SER A 237 17.93 12.63 18.85
CA SER A 237 17.59 13.95 19.40
C SER A 237 18.53 15.04 18.90
N GLU A 238 19.83 14.75 18.75
CA GLU A 238 20.83 15.67 18.17
C GLU A 238 20.48 16.01 16.71
N ILE A 239 20.15 15.00 15.87
CA ILE A 239 19.73 15.20 14.47
C ILE A 239 18.45 16.04 14.39
N ALA A 240 17.43 15.72 15.20
CA ALA A 240 16.18 16.48 15.18
C ALA A 240 16.38 17.95 15.58
N THR A 241 17.23 18.21 16.57
CA THR A 241 17.61 19.58 16.99
C THR A 241 18.30 20.32 15.86
N ALA A 242 19.32 19.71 15.24
CA ALA A 242 20.05 20.31 14.13
C ALA A 242 19.12 20.63 12.93
N VAL A 243 18.21 19.72 12.58
CA VAL A 243 17.20 19.96 11.53
C VAL A 243 16.32 21.15 11.89
N ALA A 244 15.81 21.23 13.12
CA ALA A 244 14.95 22.34 13.54
C ALA A 244 15.70 23.69 13.52
N GLU A 245 16.96 23.71 13.92
CA GLU A 245 17.83 24.91 13.86
C GLU A 245 18.06 25.36 12.42
N GLN A 246 18.39 24.43 11.52
CA GLN A 246 18.62 24.73 10.11
C GLN A 246 17.35 25.27 9.42
N LEU A 247 16.19 24.74 9.78
CA LEU A 247 14.91 25.21 9.27
C LEU A 247 14.35 26.43 10.03
N LYS A 248 15.12 27.01 10.97
CA LYS A 248 14.74 28.17 11.79
C LYS A 248 13.37 27.98 12.46
N ILE A 249 13.13 26.79 12.96
CA ILE A 249 11.92 26.47 13.71
C ILE A 249 12.20 26.69 15.19
N ARG A 250 11.36 27.48 15.83
CA ARG A 250 11.50 27.72 17.28
C ARG A 250 11.02 26.48 18.04
N LEU A 251 11.93 25.78 18.67
CA LEU A 251 11.62 24.70 19.58
C LEU A 251 11.02 25.28 20.88
N LEU A 252 9.82 24.87 21.22
CA LEU A 252 9.21 25.17 22.53
C LEU A 252 9.62 24.06 23.51
N GLY A 253 10.81 24.21 24.10
CA GLY A 253 11.36 23.24 25.05
C GLY A 253 12.49 22.36 24.49
N THR A 254 13.06 21.52 25.35
CA THR A 254 14.04 20.50 24.94
C THR A 254 13.34 19.51 23.99
N PRO A 255 14.02 19.04 22.92
CA PRO A 255 13.44 17.99 22.09
C PRO A 255 12.93 16.85 22.97
N ALA A 256 11.70 16.43 22.75
CA ALA A 256 11.11 15.34 23.53
C ALA A 256 12.01 14.11 23.39
N LYS A 257 12.28 13.43 24.49
CA LYS A 257 12.95 12.13 24.47
C LYS A 257 12.24 11.22 23.46
N SER A 258 13.01 10.44 22.71
CA SER A 258 12.42 9.43 21.82
C SER A 258 11.55 8.49 22.64
N ASP A 259 10.25 8.38 22.30
CA ASP A 259 9.35 7.39 22.90
C ASP A 259 9.74 5.96 22.51
N ALA A 260 10.63 5.83 21.53
CA ALA A 260 11.20 4.57 21.09
C ALA A 260 12.24 4.00 22.08
N ALA A 261 12.79 4.85 22.98
CA ALA A 261 13.78 4.37 23.93
C ALA A 261 13.14 3.49 25.01
N PRO A 262 13.65 2.25 25.21
CA PRO A 262 13.21 1.41 26.33
C PRO A 262 13.55 2.10 27.67
N SER A 263 12.76 1.80 28.71
CA SER A 263 12.87 2.46 30.02
C SER A 263 14.21 2.17 30.73
N ASN A 264 14.79 1.02 30.47
CA ASN A 264 16.08 0.57 31.02
C ASN A 264 17.26 0.74 30.04
N HIS A 265 17.02 1.38 28.89
CA HIS A 265 17.98 1.48 27.78
C HIS A 265 18.50 0.12 27.28
N ASP A 266 17.68 -0.93 27.40
CA ASP A 266 18.02 -2.25 26.89
C ASP A 266 18.02 -2.26 25.38
N LEU A 267 19.20 -2.33 24.81
CA LEU A 267 19.43 -2.36 23.37
C LEU A 267 18.82 -3.61 22.72
N ALA A 268 18.76 -4.74 23.42
CA ALA A 268 18.15 -5.95 22.90
C ALA A 268 16.63 -5.79 22.76
N ALA A 269 15.98 -5.15 23.73
CA ALA A 269 14.55 -4.79 23.64
C ALA A 269 14.27 -3.87 22.47
N TYR A 270 15.10 -2.86 22.24
CA TYR A 270 15.02 -1.97 21.10
C TYR A 270 15.16 -2.72 19.77
N ASN A 271 16.20 -3.54 19.63
CA ASN A 271 16.42 -4.33 18.43
C ASN A 271 15.24 -5.29 18.14
N ALA A 272 14.68 -5.90 19.16
CA ALA A 272 13.50 -6.76 19.02
C ALA A 272 12.28 -5.93 18.53
N LEU A 273 12.03 -4.75 19.08
CA LEU A 273 10.97 -3.85 18.60
C LEU A 273 11.15 -3.51 17.11
N GLN A 274 12.36 -3.14 16.70
CA GLN A 274 12.64 -2.79 15.29
C GLN A 274 12.44 -3.97 14.35
N GLN A 275 12.85 -5.19 14.75
CA GLN A 275 12.59 -6.40 13.98
C GLN A 275 11.07 -6.66 13.88
N GLY A 276 10.34 -6.55 14.98
CA GLY A 276 8.89 -6.66 14.97
C GLY A 276 8.24 -5.68 14.00
N THR A 277 8.66 -4.42 14.04
CA THR A 277 8.17 -3.37 13.14
C THR A 277 8.49 -3.69 11.67
N PHE A 278 9.68 -4.18 11.38
CA PHE A 278 10.06 -4.63 10.03
C PHE A 278 9.11 -5.73 9.51
N TYR A 279 8.89 -6.79 10.29
CA TYR A 279 8.00 -7.89 9.89
C TYR A 279 6.54 -7.45 9.77
N PHE A 280 6.06 -6.59 10.66
CA PHE A 280 4.71 -6.05 10.60
C PHE A 280 4.42 -5.30 9.29
N ARG A 281 5.42 -4.61 8.75
CA ARG A 281 5.35 -3.85 7.49
C ARG A 281 5.22 -4.72 6.24
N LEU A 282 5.57 -6.00 6.30
CA LEU A 282 5.36 -6.91 5.18
C LEU A 282 3.88 -7.12 4.86
N SER A 283 3.00 -6.83 5.83
CA SER A 283 1.54 -6.94 5.69
C SER A 283 1.09 -8.31 5.19
N THR A 284 1.79 -9.36 5.62
CA THR A 284 1.47 -10.78 5.40
C THR A 284 1.10 -11.43 6.73
N GLU A 285 0.36 -12.53 6.68
CA GLU A 285 0.01 -13.30 7.88
C GLU A 285 1.26 -13.76 8.64
N GLU A 286 2.21 -14.40 7.93
CA GLU A 286 3.48 -14.83 8.50
C GLU A 286 4.28 -13.65 9.09
N GLY A 287 4.32 -12.52 8.38
CA GLY A 287 4.99 -11.30 8.86
C GLY A 287 4.33 -10.76 10.13
N THR A 288 2.99 -10.81 10.23
CA THR A 288 2.27 -10.35 11.43
C THR A 288 2.54 -11.28 12.63
N HIS A 289 2.59 -12.60 12.42
CA HIS A 289 2.97 -13.54 13.48
C HIS A 289 4.41 -13.30 13.97
N LYS A 290 5.37 -13.14 13.07
CA LYS A 290 6.75 -12.80 13.45
C LYS A 290 6.84 -11.46 14.18
N ALA A 291 6.05 -10.47 13.77
CA ALA A 291 6.00 -9.19 14.47
C ALA A 291 5.53 -9.35 15.92
N ILE A 292 4.49 -10.14 16.15
CA ILE A 292 4.00 -10.43 17.50
C ILE A 292 5.10 -11.09 18.35
N GLU A 293 5.80 -12.10 17.81
CA GLU A 293 6.91 -12.77 18.51
C GLU A 293 8.00 -11.78 18.93
N PHE A 294 8.41 -10.88 18.04
CA PHE A 294 9.44 -9.89 18.33
C PHE A 294 8.97 -8.79 19.28
N TYR A 295 7.70 -8.38 19.22
CA TYR A 295 7.15 -7.44 20.21
C TYR A 295 7.03 -8.06 21.59
N ASP A 296 6.64 -9.34 21.68
CA ASP A 296 6.64 -10.08 22.95
C ASP A 296 8.07 -10.25 23.49
N GLU A 297 9.07 -10.48 22.64
CA GLU A 297 10.47 -10.51 23.03
C GLU A 297 10.95 -9.15 23.57
N ALA A 298 10.58 -8.04 22.89
CA ALA A 298 10.89 -6.68 23.38
C ALA A 298 10.30 -6.44 24.78
N ILE A 299 9.06 -6.89 25.00
CA ILE A 299 8.36 -6.77 26.30
C ILE A 299 9.00 -7.69 27.36
N ARG A 300 9.46 -8.86 26.97
CA ARG A 300 10.15 -9.78 27.87
C ARG A 300 11.48 -9.20 28.36
N LEU A 301 12.20 -8.52 27.48
CA LEU A 301 13.47 -7.84 27.78
C LEU A 301 13.25 -6.57 28.59
N ASP A 302 12.22 -5.78 28.29
CA ASP A 302 11.81 -4.62 29.06
C ASP A 302 10.28 -4.58 29.23
N SER A 303 9.80 -5.03 30.37
CA SER A 303 8.36 -5.06 30.69
C SER A 303 7.71 -3.69 30.82
N HIS A 304 8.49 -2.60 30.82
CA HIS A 304 8.00 -1.21 30.88
C HIS A 304 8.07 -0.51 29.50
N TYR A 305 8.36 -1.27 28.43
CA TYR A 305 8.49 -0.70 27.08
C TYR A 305 7.11 -0.40 26.47
N ALA A 306 6.53 0.74 26.81
CA ALA A 306 5.17 1.15 26.41
C ALA A 306 4.95 1.08 24.90
N LEU A 307 5.95 1.50 24.08
CA LEU A 307 5.84 1.47 22.63
C LEU A 307 5.71 0.03 22.10
N ALA A 308 6.40 -0.94 22.70
CA ALA A 308 6.30 -2.35 22.28
C ALA A 308 4.87 -2.88 22.49
N TYR A 309 4.23 -2.52 23.60
CA TYR A 309 2.82 -2.86 23.85
C TYR A 309 1.86 -2.18 22.84
N ALA A 310 2.10 -0.92 22.47
CA ALA A 310 1.30 -0.23 21.47
C ALA A 310 1.39 -0.90 20.10
N GLN A 311 2.61 -1.28 19.68
CA GLN A 311 2.84 -1.98 18.42
C GLN A 311 2.26 -3.41 18.45
N LEU A 312 2.40 -4.13 19.57
CA LEU A 312 1.79 -5.44 19.78
C LEU A 312 0.26 -5.38 19.63
N SER A 313 -0.37 -4.32 20.17
CA SER A 313 -1.80 -4.08 19.99
C SER A 313 -2.18 -3.96 18.50
N GLY A 314 -1.41 -3.18 17.74
CA GLY A 314 -1.60 -3.02 16.31
C GLY A 314 -1.49 -4.35 15.55
N ALA A 315 -0.52 -5.18 15.91
CA ALA A 315 -0.29 -6.49 15.28
C ALA A 315 -1.43 -7.48 15.57
N TRP A 316 -1.86 -7.60 16.83
CA TRP A 316 -3.01 -8.44 17.19
C TRP A 316 -4.30 -7.99 16.50
N ARG A 317 -4.55 -6.68 16.46
CA ARG A 317 -5.73 -6.12 15.76
C ARG A 317 -5.69 -6.41 14.26
N GLN A 318 -4.52 -6.27 13.62
CA GLN A 318 -4.38 -6.57 12.18
C GLN A 318 -4.60 -8.06 11.90
N LEU A 319 -4.05 -8.94 12.73
CA LEU A 319 -4.26 -10.39 12.63
C LEU A 319 -5.75 -10.73 12.72
N ALA A 320 -6.44 -10.18 13.72
CA ALA A 320 -7.86 -10.36 13.92
C ALA A 320 -8.71 -9.84 12.74
N ALA A 321 -8.38 -8.64 12.23
CA ALA A 321 -9.17 -7.98 11.20
C ALA A 321 -8.97 -8.55 9.78
N THR A 322 -7.91 -9.34 9.54
CA THR A 322 -7.51 -9.71 8.18
C THR A 322 -7.48 -11.23 7.97
N TRP A 323 -7.07 -12.00 8.97
CA TRP A 323 -6.81 -13.45 8.78
C TRP A 323 -7.56 -14.37 9.74
N LEU A 324 -8.03 -13.85 10.89
CA LEU A 324 -8.77 -14.65 11.86
C LEU A 324 -10.27 -14.41 11.77
N ASN A 325 -11.03 -15.36 12.28
CA ASN A 325 -12.49 -15.30 12.28
C ASN A 325 -13.07 -15.81 13.60
N GLY A 326 -14.31 -15.43 13.91
CA GLY A 326 -15.06 -15.97 15.03
C GLY A 326 -14.35 -15.85 16.39
N ALA A 327 -14.21 -16.94 17.10
CA ALA A 327 -13.62 -16.96 18.46
C ALA A 327 -12.14 -16.56 18.47
N GLU A 328 -11.36 -16.95 17.45
CA GLU A 328 -9.93 -16.62 17.36
C GLU A 328 -9.73 -15.12 17.12
N ALA A 329 -10.54 -14.50 16.26
CA ALA A 329 -10.53 -13.06 16.06
C ALA A 329 -10.89 -12.31 17.34
N ASN A 330 -11.91 -12.75 18.07
CA ASN A 330 -12.32 -12.14 19.34
C ASN A 330 -11.23 -12.24 20.42
N GLU A 331 -10.52 -13.37 20.49
CA GLU A 331 -9.37 -13.51 21.39
C GLU A 331 -8.23 -12.55 20.99
N ALA A 332 -7.92 -12.44 19.71
CA ALA A 332 -6.89 -11.54 19.21
C ALA A 332 -7.25 -10.06 19.47
N TYR A 333 -8.50 -9.65 19.28
CA TYR A 333 -8.98 -8.31 19.66
C TYR A 333 -8.88 -8.06 21.17
N SER A 334 -9.15 -9.06 22.00
CA SER A 334 -8.96 -8.96 23.46
C SER A 334 -7.50 -8.74 23.82
N LYS A 335 -6.57 -9.47 23.18
CA LYS A 335 -5.11 -9.28 23.34
C LYS A 335 -4.68 -7.87 22.90
N ALA A 336 -5.19 -7.40 21.74
CA ALA A 336 -4.93 -6.05 21.26
C ALA A 336 -5.35 -4.99 22.28
N ARG A 337 -6.55 -5.10 22.85
CA ARG A 337 -7.07 -4.20 23.86
C ARG A 337 -6.19 -4.17 25.12
N LYS A 338 -5.85 -5.34 25.63
CA LYS A 338 -5.00 -5.45 26.81
C LYS A 338 -3.65 -4.79 26.60
N ALA A 339 -3.05 -5.01 25.44
CA ALA A 339 -1.77 -4.41 25.08
C ALA A 339 -1.88 -2.87 24.99
N ALA A 340 -2.91 -2.31 24.32
CA ALA A 340 -3.13 -0.86 24.25
C ALA A 340 -3.33 -0.22 25.63
N GLN A 341 -4.12 -0.86 26.49
CA GLN A 341 -4.34 -0.39 27.86
C GLN A 341 -3.07 -0.43 28.69
N THR A 342 -2.25 -1.47 28.52
CA THR A 342 -0.95 -1.57 29.20
C THR A 342 -0.01 -0.47 28.71
N ALA A 343 0.07 -0.21 27.40
CA ALA A 343 0.86 0.87 26.85
C ALA A 343 0.51 2.24 27.48
N LEU A 344 -0.80 2.55 27.57
CA LEU A 344 -1.29 3.78 28.20
C LEU A 344 -1.02 3.86 29.71
N SER A 345 -1.09 2.73 30.42
CA SER A 345 -0.78 2.71 31.86
C SER A 345 0.70 2.98 32.13
N LEU A 346 1.58 2.54 31.22
CA LEU A 346 3.03 2.74 31.31
C LEU A 346 3.45 4.14 30.85
N SER A 347 2.81 4.66 29.81
CA SER A 347 3.11 5.99 29.24
C SER A 347 1.83 6.69 28.76
N PRO A 348 1.17 7.45 29.64
CA PRO A 348 -0.07 8.17 29.31
C PRO A 348 0.08 9.24 28.23
N ASP A 349 1.29 9.70 27.94
CA ASP A 349 1.60 10.72 26.93
C ASP A 349 2.17 10.12 25.65
N LEU A 350 2.07 8.81 25.45
CA LEU A 350 2.51 8.13 24.24
C LEU A 350 1.43 8.19 23.14
N ALA A 351 1.67 8.95 22.08
CA ALA A 351 0.72 9.10 20.97
C ALA A 351 0.31 7.75 20.36
N ALA A 352 1.29 6.83 20.16
CA ALA A 352 1.05 5.50 19.61
C ALA A 352 0.12 4.64 20.50
N ALA A 353 0.16 4.82 21.82
CA ALA A 353 -0.72 4.09 22.75
C ALA A 353 -2.18 4.57 22.65
N HIS A 354 -2.39 5.88 22.52
CA HIS A 354 -3.70 6.46 22.26
C HIS A 354 -4.25 6.03 20.90
N GLU A 355 -3.39 6.01 19.85
CA GLU A 355 -3.78 5.54 18.54
C GLU A 355 -4.17 4.06 18.55
N ALA A 356 -3.38 3.20 19.22
CA ALA A 356 -3.66 1.78 19.37
C ALA A 356 -5.01 1.53 20.07
N LEU A 357 -5.29 2.23 21.18
CA LEU A 357 -6.58 2.12 21.87
C LEU A 357 -7.72 2.66 21.00
N GLY A 358 -7.52 3.78 20.32
CA GLY A 358 -8.51 4.36 19.41
C GLY A 358 -8.94 3.37 18.32
N PHE A 359 -8.00 2.66 17.70
CA PHE A 359 -8.34 1.65 16.70
C PHE A 359 -9.04 0.42 17.27
N VAL A 360 -8.72 0.00 18.49
CA VAL A 360 -9.45 -1.08 19.17
C VAL A 360 -10.90 -0.65 19.48
N LEU A 361 -11.12 0.59 19.90
CA LEU A 361 -12.45 1.13 20.13
C LEU A 361 -13.25 1.30 18.83
N ALA A 362 -12.59 1.70 17.73
CA ALA A 362 -13.25 1.97 16.45
C ALA A 362 -13.67 0.69 15.71
N THR A 363 -12.87 -0.37 15.74
CA THR A 363 -13.09 -1.54 14.87
C THR A 363 -13.89 -2.64 15.56
N PRO A 364 -13.40 -3.34 16.60
CA PRO A 364 -14.21 -4.39 17.23
C PRO A 364 -15.36 -3.85 18.07
N ASP A 365 -15.20 -2.68 18.73
CA ASP A 365 -16.22 -2.14 19.64
C ASP A 365 -17.23 -1.24 18.95
N LEU A 366 -16.89 -0.72 17.77
CA LEU A 366 -17.69 0.26 17.04
C LEU A 366 -18.04 1.49 17.90
N ASP A 367 -17.20 1.79 18.91
CA ASP A 367 -17.33 2.97 19.77
C ASP A 367 -16.53 4.14 19.19
N PHE A 368 -17.07 4.69 18.10
CA PHE A 368 -16.41 5.78 17.36
C PHE A 368 -16.24 7.05 18.20
N ALA A 369 -17.14 7.30 19.14
CA ALA A 369 -17.06 8.47 20.02
C ALA A 369 -15.86 8.37 20.98
N ALA A 370 -15.69 7.22 21.62
CA ALA A 370 -14.53 6.96 22.48
C ALA A 370 -13.22 6.90 21.65
N ALA A 371 -13.26 6.30 20.46
CA ALA A 371 -12.12 6.26 19.55
C ALA A 371 -11.65 7.66 19.15
N GLU A 372 -12.58 8.57 18.82
CA GLU A 372 -12.28 9.95 18.46
C GLU A 372 -11.54 10.68 19.59
N VAL A 373 -11.95 10.47 20.84
CA VAL A 373 -11.27 11.07 22.00
C VAL A 373 -9.80 10.65 22.05
N GLU A 374 -9.54 9.36 21.85
CA GLU A 374 -8.18 8.83 21.87
C GLU A 374 -7.35 9.34 20.67
N PHE A 375 -7.91 9.38 19.47
CA PHE A 375 -7.22 9.91 18.29
C PHE A 375 -6.92 11.41 18.40
N ARG A 376 -7.81 12.23 19.02
CA ARG A 376 -7.53 13.64 19.29
C ARG A 376 -6.40 13.84 20.29
N LYS A 377 -6.27 12.95 21.29
CA LYS A 377 -5.11 12.96 22.19
C LYS A 377 -3.82 12.62 21.42
N ALA A 378 -3.86 11.59 20.59
CA ALA A 378 -2.71 11.21 19.76
C ALA A 378 -2.29 12.36 18.82
N GLU A 379 -3.23 13.03 18.14
CA GLU A 379 -2.96 14.19 17.29
C GLU A 379 -2.33 15.34 18.08
N LYS A 380 -2.80 15.61 19.28
CA LYS A 380 -2.23 16.66 20.14
C LYS A 380 -0.80 16.35 20.54
N LEU A 381 -0.47 15.07 20.77
CA LEU A 381 0.86 14.61 21.16
C LEU A 381 1.84 14.56 19.97
N ALA A 382 1.34 14.29 18.76
CA ALA A 382 2.12 14.22 17.53
C ALA A 382 1.41 14.99 16.39
N PRO A 383 1.39 16.32 16.40
CA PRO A 383 0.54 17.15 15.53
C PRO A 383 0.94 17.09 14.04
N ALA A 384 2.17 16.75 13.73
CA ALA A 384 2.64 16.59 12.34
C ALA A 384 2.56 15.14 11.84
N ASP A 385 2.15 14.18 12.69
CA ASP A 385 1.96 12.80 12.27
C ASP A 385 0.67 12.63 11.46
N ALA A 386 0.79 11.95 10.32
CA ALA A 386 -0.33 11.64 9.45
C ALA A 386 -1.26 10.54 10.02
N GLY A 387 -0.78 9.69 10.91
CA GLY A 387 -1.52 8.55 11.48
C GLY A 387 -2.76 8.97 12.26
N PRO A 388 -2.63 9.75 13.34
CA PRO A 388 -3.77 10.22 14.11
C PRO A 388 -4.77 11.04 13.29
N LYS A 389 -4.30 11.88 12.36
CA LYS A 389 -5.19 12.63 11.45
C LYS A 389 -5.98 11.69 10.53
N PHE A 390 -5.32 10.68 9.97
CA PHE A 390 -6.00 9.67 9.17
C PHE A 390 -7.08 8.95 9.98
N ALA A 391 -6.78 8.55 11.20
CA ALA A 391 -7.72 7.89 12.09
C ALA A 391 -8.94 8.78 12.43
N LEU A 392 -8.74 10.09 12.65
CA LEU A 392 -9.83 11.06 12.85
C LEU A 392 -10.71 11.19 11.62
N GLY A 393 -10.12 11.31 10.40
CA GLY A 393 -10.88 11.36 9.16
C GLY A 393 -11.71 10.10 8.93
N PHE A 394 -11.13 8.94 9.24
CA PHE A 394 -11.81 7.65 9.18
C PHE A 394 -13.02 7.57 10.13
N VAL A 395 -12.85 7.96 11.40
CA VAL A 395 -13.92 7.92 12.39
C VAL A 395 -15.01 8.97 12.10
N SER A 396 -14.64 10.17 11.66
CA SER A 396 -15.62 11.19 11.24
C SER A 396 -16.49 10.67 10.10
N ALA A 397 -15.90 9.99 9.11
CA ALA A 397 -16.64 9.39 8.00
C ALA A 397 -17.55 8.23 8.45
N ALA A 398 -17.06 7.34 9.35
CA ALA A 398 -17.85 6.26 9.90
C ALA A 398 -19.07 6.75 10.70
N GLN A 399 -18.98 7.94 11.29
CA GLN A 399 -20.09 8.62 11.96
C GLN A 399 -20.96 9.45 11.00
N GLY A 400 -20.78 9.39 9.69
CA GLY A 400 -21.55 10.12 8.70
C GLY A 400 -21.23 11.62 8.60
N ARG A 401 -20.18 12.11 9.26
CA ARG A 401 -19.69 13.50 9.15
C ARG A 401 -18.75 13.61 7.95
N LEU A 402 -19.33 13.46 6.73
CA LEU A 402 -18.57 13.29 5.49
C LEU A 402 -17.73 14.52 5.14
N THR A 403 -18.27 15.74 5.31
CA THR A 403 -17.56 17.00 5.03
C THR A 403 -16.32 17.16 5.92
N GLU A 404 -16.45 16.85 7.22
CA GLU A 404 -15.33 16.88 8.16
C GLU A 404 -14.32 15.78 7.83
N GLY A 405 -14.78 14.54 7.59
CA GLY A 405 -13.94 13.41 7.23
C GLY A 405 -13.15 13.66 5.95
N GLU A 406 -13.79 14.23 4.91
CA GLU A 406 -13.13 14.61 3.66
C GLU A 406 -12.03 15.66 3.89
N LYS A 407 -12.36 16.73 4.63
CA LYS A 407 -11.38 17.79 4.94
C LYS A 407 -10.14 17.21 5.58
N ILE A 408 -10.31 16.42 6.65
CA ILE A 408 -9.20 15.80 7.38
C ILE A 408 -8.43 14.84 6.47
N MET A 409 -9.13 14.05 5.64
CA MET A 409 -8.47 13.10 4.73
C MET A 409 -7.63 13.81 3.67
N ARG A 410 -8.08 14.95 3.14
CA ARG A 410 -7.29 15.79 2.22
C ARG A 410 -6.06 16.40 2.91
N GLU A 411 -6.17 16.82 4.17
CA GLU A 411 -5.02 17.26 4.97
C GLU A 411 -4.02 16.11 5.16
N THR A 412 -4.52 14.90 5.39
CA THR A 412 -3.67 13.70 5.52
C THR A 412 -2.93 13.37 4.21
N LEU A 413 -3.58 13.57 3.05
CA LEU A 413 -2.93 13.42 1.75
C LEU A 413 -1.77 14.42 1.56
N ALA A 414 -1.85 15.62 2.13
CA ALA A 414 -0.75 16.57 2.09
C ALA A 414 0.46 16.14 2.94
N LEU A 415 0.25 15.30 3.95
CA LEU A 415 1.30 14.72 4.80
C LEU A 415 1.79 13.35 4.30
N ASP A 416 1.00 12.64 3.49
CA ASP A 416 1.34 11.33 2.96
C ASP A 416 0.84 11.19 1.50
N PRO A 417 1.43 11.96 0.55
CA PRO A 417 0.91 12.15 -0.79
C PRO A 417 1.00 10.92 -1.70
N LEU A 418 1.81 9.93 -1.34
CA LEU A 418 1.97 8.68 -2.09
C LEU A 418 1.35 7.48 -1.35
N GLY A 419 0.73 7.71 -0.20
CA GLY A 419 0.07 6.68 0.60
C GLY A 419 -1.27 6.26 0.02
N VAL A 420 -1.32 5.18 -0.76
CA VAL A 420 -2.51 4.72 -1.51
C VAL A 420 -3.75 4.54 -0.64
N THR A 421 -3.58 4.09 0.61
CA THR A 421 -4.70 3.94 1.57
C THR A 421 -5.45 5.26 1.81
N ARG A 422 -4.78 6.44 1.69
CA ARG A 422 -5.41 7.76 1.84
C ARG A 422 -6.34 8.05 0.66
N TYR A 423 -5.91 7.72 -0.55
CA TYR A 423 -6.74 7.84 -1.76
C TYR A 423 -7.97 6.95 -1.67
N LEU A 424 -7.80 5.70 -1.27
CA LEU A 424 -8.90 4.76 -1.09
C LEU A 424 -9.96 5.30 -0.10
N ASN A 425 -9.53 5.77 1.08
CA ASN A 425 -10.48 6.23 2.10
C ASN A 425 -11.13 7.57 1.71
N LEU A 426 -10.41 8.47 1.04
CA LEU A 426 -11.02 9.69 0.48
C LEU A 426 -12.08 9.34 -0.58
N ALA A 427 -11.78 8.41 -1.48
CA ALA A 427 -12.74 7.96 -2.48
C ALA A 427 -14.00 7.35 -1.86
N ARG A 428 -13.85 6.55 -0.80
CA ARG A 428 -14.99 5.98 -0.05
C ARG A 428 -15.90 7.07 0.54
N ILE A 429 -15.31 8.11 1.13
CA ILE A 429 -16.07 9.27 1.64
C ILE A 429 -16.83 9.96 0.51
N LEU A 430 -16.18 10.17 -0.63
CA LEU A 430 -16.78 10.79 -1.81
C LEU A 430 -17.91 9.94 -2.39
N ILE A 431 -17.75 8.60 -2.43
CA ILE A 431 -18.80 7.66 -2.85
C ILE A 431 -19.99 7.75 -1.91
N GLY A 432 -19.78 7.73 -0.59
CA GLY A 432 -20.85 7.89 0.40
C GLY A 432 -21.58 9.23 0.29
N GLY A 433 -20.90 10.27 -0.16
CA GLY A 433 -21.46 11.59 -0.47
C GLY A 433 -22.06 11.73 -1.88
N GLY A 434 -22.08 10.68 -2.70
CA GLY A 434 -22.61 10.69 -4.07
C GLY A 434 -21.74 11.45 -5.10
N ARG A 435 -20.48 11.76 -4.76
CA ARG A 435 -19.53 12.50 -5.63
C ARG A 435 -18.69 11.54 -6.46
N TYR A 436 -19.33 10.78 -7.33
CA TYR A 436 -18.73 9.65 -8.05
C TYR A 436 -17.60 10.06 -9.01
N ASP A 437 -17.72 11.20 -9.70
CA ASP A 437 -16.69 11.65 -10.66
C ASP A 437 -15.37 12.01 -9.94
N GLU A 438 -15.48 12.67 -8.78
CA GLU A 438 -14.31 12.98 -7.97
C GLU A 438 -13.71 11.72 -7.34
N ALA A 439 -14.57 10.80 -6.87
CA ALA A 439 -14.12 9.52 -6.32
C ALA A 439 -13.34 8.71 -7.36
N GLU A 440 -13.84 8.63 -8.60
CA GLU A 440 -13.16 7.97 -9.71
C GLU A 440 -11.78 8.59 -9.96
N ALA A 441 -11.70 9.92 -10.05
CA ALA A 441 -10.42 10.61 -10.27
C ALA A 441 -9.40 10.31 -9.15
N ILE A 442 -9.85 10.26 -7.90
CA ILE A 442 -9.02 9.91 -6.73
C ILE A 442 -8.56 8.45 -6.78
N LEU A 443 -9.45 7.50 -7.13
CA LEU A 443 -9.09 6.08 -7.27
C LEU A 443 -8.08 5.86 -8.40
N ARG A 444 -8.29 6.48 -9.58
CA ARG A 444 -7.35 6.39 -10.70
C ARG A 444 -5.98 6.93 -10.33
N LYS A 445 -5.92 8.00 -9.52
CA LYS A 445 -4.64 8.51 -8.99
C LYS A 445 -3.96 7.51 -8.06
N GLY A 446 -4.71 6.84 -7.19
CA GLY A 446 -4.19 5.74 -6.37
C GLY A 446 -3.63 4.58 -7.20
N ILE A 447 -4.31 4.21 -8.29
CA ILE A 447 -3.87 3.18 -9.25
C ILE A 447 -2.59 3.58 -9.98
N GLU A 448 -2.46 4.84 -10.42
CA GLU A 448 -1.21 5.34 -11.00
C GLU A 448 -0.02 5.20 -10.06
N LEU A 449 -0.22 5.43 -8.75
CA LEU A 449 0.82 5.31 -7.74
C LEU A 449 1.18 3.84 -7.45
N GLN A 450 0.18 2.97 -7.37
CA GLN A 450 0.37 1.55 -7.04
C GLN A 450 -0.68 0.69 -7.75
N PRO A 451 -0.43 0.25 -8.99
CA PRO A 451 -1.39 -0.51 -9.79
C PRO A 451 -1.84 -1.84 -9.17
N ALA A 452 -1.01 -2.44 -8.32
CA ALA A 452 -1.30 -3.71 -7.64
C ALA A 452 -1.95 -3.54 -6.26
N ALA A 453 -2.29 -2.32 -5.85
CA ALA A 453 -2.96 -2.11 -4.57
C ALA A 453 -4.39 -2.65 -4.62
N ALA A 454 -4.73 -3.51 -3.67
CA ALA A 454 -6.07 -4.07 -3.56
C ALA A 454 -7.13 -3.00 -3.26
N ARG A 455 -8.37 -3.27 -3.65
CA ARG A 455 -9.59 -2.50 -3.43
C ARG A 455 -9.81 -1.30 -4.36
N LEU A 456 -8.80 -0.80 -5.06
CA LEU A 456 -8.98 0.41 -5.88
C LEU A 456 -9.91 0.14 -7.07
N TYR A 457 -9.69 -0.94 -7.78
CA TYR A 457 -10.57 -1.34 -8.88
C TYR A 457 -11.94 -1.82 -8.40
N SER A 458 -12.01 -2.45 -7.22
CA SER A 458 -13.30 -2.81 -6.60
C SER A 458 -14.18 -1.58 -6.37
N TYR A 459 -13.61 -0.45 -5.91
CA TYR A 459 -14.38 0.79 -5.73
C TYR A 459 -14.67 1.52 -7.05
N LEU A 460 -13.84 1.38 -8.09
CA LEU A 460 -14.22 1.79 -9.45
C LEU A 460 -15.42 0.97 -9.94
N THR A 461 -15.39 -0.35 -9.74
CA THR A 461 -16.54 -1.23 -10.04
C THR A 461 -17.81 -0.78 -9.33
N VAL A 462 -17.74 -0.41 -8.04
CA VAL A 462 -18.89 0.14 -7.29
C VAL A 462 -19.46 1.38 -8.00
N ILE A 463 -18.61 2.30 -8.43
CA ILE A 463 -19.03 3.52 -9.14
C ILE A 463 -19.71 3.18 -10.47
N ASP A 464 -19.11 2.27 -11.25
CA ASP A 464 -19.64 1.91 -12.57
C ASP A 464 -20.93 1.11 -12.46
N VAL A 465 -21.09 0.26 -11.45
CA VAL A 465 -22.36 -0.40 -11.13
C VAL A 465 -23.45 0.61 -10.81
N ILE A 466 -23.16 1.64 -10.01
CA ILE A 466 -24.11 2.72 -9.68
C ILE A 466 -24.52 3.50 -10.94
N ARG A 467 -23.59 3.74 -11.86
CA ARG A 467 -23.86 4.41 -13.14
C ARG A 467 -24.57 3.55 -14.18
N GLY A 468 -24.70 2.24 -13.93
CA GLY A 468 -25.23 1.29 -14.90
C GLY A 468 -24.28 0.94 -16.04
N ASN A 469 -22.99 1.22 -15.90
CA ASN A 469 -21.92 0.97 -16.88
C ASN A 469 -21.46 -0.50 -16.83
N ALA A 470 -22.34 -1.45 -17.12
CA ALA A 470 -22.10 -2.87 -16.94
C ALA A 470 -20.76 -3.38 -17.54
N THR A 471 -20.44 -2.97 -18.77
CA THR A 471 -19.20 -3.40 -19.46
C THR A 471 -17.96 -2.90 -18.75
N VAL A 472 -17.94 -1.63 -18.33
CA VAL A 472 -16.79 -1.02 -17.64
C VAL A 472 -16.63 -1.61 -16.24
N ALA A 473 -17.75 -1.79 -15.52
CA ALA A 473 -17.76 -2.45 -14.21
C ALA A 473 -17.10 -3.84 -14.26
N LEU A 474 -17.39 -4.65 -15.29
CA LEU A 474 -16.76 -5.96 -15.45
C LEU A 474 -15.27 -5.86 -15.79
N GLN A 475 -14.86 -4.89 -16.62
CA GLN A 475 -13.46 -4.65 -16.94
C GLN A 475 -12.66 -4.25 -15.71
N ASP A 476 -13.16 -3.30 -14.91
CA ASP A 476 -12.50 -2.86 -13.69
C ASP A 476 -12.45 -3.97 -12.64
N ALA A 477 -13.53 -4.75 -12.48
CA ALA A 477 -13.54 -5.92 -11.59
C ALA A 477 -12.45 -6.96 -11.95
N GLN A 478 -12.22 -7.20 -13.26
CA GLN A 478 -11.18 -8.12 -13.73
C GLN A 478 -9.74 -7.63 -13.47
N LEU A 479 -9.56 -6.31 -13.31
CA LEU A 479 -8.26 -5.69 -13.01
C LEU A 479 -7.93 -5.70 -11.51
N GLU A 480 -8.93 -5.93 -10.64
CA GLU A 480 -8.68 -6.06 -9.20
C GLU A 480 -7.75 -7.26 -8.94
N PRO A 481 -6.70 -7.13 -8.11
CA PRO A 481 -5.85 -8.25 -7.72
C PRO A 481 -6.66 -9.41 -7.14
N LYS A 482 -6.32 -10.63 -7.54
CA LYS A 482 -7.04 -11.84 -7.11
C LYS A 482 -7.12 -11.98 -5.60
N GLY A 483 -8.26 -12.47 -5.11
CA GLY A 483 -8.62 -12.65 -3.72
C GLY A 483 -10.02 -12.09 -3.44
N PHE A 484 -10.39 -11.98 -2.18
CA PHE A 484 -11.71 -11.55 -1.72
C PHE A 484 -12.26 -10.30 -2.46
N TRP A 485 -11.46 -9.24 -2.62
CA TRP A 485 -11.92 -7.99 -3.26
C TRP A 485 -12.17 -8.15 -4.76
N HIS A 486 -11.42 -9.04 -5.42
CA HIS A 486 -11.68 -9.41 -6.81
C HIS A 486 -13.02 -10.14 -6.96
N ASP A 487 -13.28 -11.14 -6.10
CA ASP A 487 -14.50 -11.92 -6.17
C ASP A 487 -15.74 -11.08 -5.78
N TYR A 488 -15.59 -10.19 -4.81
CA TYR A 488 -16.60 -9.18 -4.49
C TYR A 488 -16.89 -8.24 -5.68
N ALA A 489 -15.86 -7.68 -6.31
CA ALA A 489 -16.02 -6.79 -7.47
C ALA A 489 -16.69 -7.50 -8.65
N LEU A 490 -16.24 -8.73 -8.97
CA LEU A 490 -16.86 -9.55 -10.01
C LEU A 490 -18.34 -9.83 -9.69
N THR A 491 -18.64 -10.15 -8.43
CA THR A 491 -20.03 -10.40 -8.00
C THR A 491 -20.89 -9.17 -8.22
N LEU A 492 -20.43 -7.96 -7.84
CA LEU A 492 -21.16 -6.72 -8.11
C LEU A 492 -21.35 -6.46 -9.60
N ALA A 493 -20.28 -6.61 -10.40
CA ALA A 493 -20.33 -6.36 -11.84
C ALA A 493 -21.31 -7.31 -12.55
N GLN A 494 -21.35 -8.58 -12.17
CA GLN A 494 -22.27 -9.56 -12.77
C GLN A 494 -23.76 -9.24 -12.49
N GLN A 495 -24.09 -8.59 -11.35
CA GLN A 495 -25.47 -8.21 -11.05
C GLN A 495 -26.06 -7.24 -12.08
N VAL A 496 -25.23 -6.49 -12.81
CA VAL A 496 -25.70 -5.46 -13.77
C VAL A 496 -25.49 -5.86 -15.24
N GLN A 497 -24.95 -7.07 -15.52
CA GLN A 497 -24.75 -7.57 -16.89
C GLN A 497 -26.03 -8.04 -17.57
N GLY A 498 -27.11 -8.28 -16.82
CA GLY A 498 -28.37 -8.82 -17.35
C GLY A 498 -28.41 -10.36 -17.49
N ASP A 499 -27.35 -11.06 -17.12
CA ASP A 499 -27.30 -12.52 -17.05
C ASP A 499 -27.50 -12.98 -15.59
N GLN A 500 -28.74 -13.36 -15.26
CA GLN A 500 -29.10 -13.78 -13.90
C GLN A 500 -28.36 -15.05 -13.47
N ALA A 501 -28.08 -15.97 -14.37
CA ALA A 501 -27.40 -17.23 -14.04
C ALA A 501 -25.93 -16.95 -13.67
N ALA A 502 -25.26 -16.08 -14.42
CA ALA A 502 -23.91 -15.65 -14.10
C ALA A 502 -23.84 -14.85 -12.78
N ALA A 503 -24.82 -13.99 -12.54
CA ALA A 503 -24.93 -13.22 -11.30
C ALA A 503 -25.14 -14.12 -10.07
N ASP A 504 -25.99 -15.13 -10.18
CA ASP A 504 -26.25 -16.10 -9.10
C ASP A 504 -25.02 -17.00 -8.86
N ALA A 505 -24.34 -17.44 -9.92
CA ALA A 505 -23.12 -18.23 -9.79
C ALA A 505 -21.97 -17.43 -9.12
N ALA A 506 -21.79 -16.15 -9.46
CA ALA A 506 -20.79 -15.29 -8.82
C ALA A 506 -21.11 -15.07 -7.33
N LEU A 507 -22.37 -14.82 -6.98
CA LEU A 507 -22.78 -14.70 -5.59
C LEU A 507 -22.58 -16.01 -4.83
N GLN A 508 -22.94 -17.16 -5.43
CA GLN A 508 -22.76 -18.46 -4.79
C GLN A 508 -21.28 -18.74 -4.50
N LYS A 509 -20.39 -18.43 -5.46
CA LYS A 509 -18.95 -18.52 -5.23
C LYS A 509 -18.49 -17.67 -4.05
N LEU A 510 -18.91 -16.40 -3.98
CA LEU A 510 -18.58 -15.51 -2.86
C LEU A 510 -19.09 -16.04 -1.51
N LEU A 511 -20.27 -16.67 -1.50
CA LEU A 511 -20.83 -17.30 -0.30
C LEU A 511 -20.06 -18.56 0.11
N ASP A 512 -19.59 -19.35 -0.84
CA ASP A 512 -18.88 -20.60 -0.55
C ASP A 512 -17.44 -20.35 -0.08
N GLU A 513 -16.77 -19.34 -0.65
CA GLU A 513 -15.35 -19.08 -0.39
C GLU A 513 -15.13 -18.02 0.70
N ASP A 514 -16.03 -17.02 0.81
CA ASP A 514 -15.76 -15.79 1.57
C ASP A 514 -16.87 -15.39 2.56
N ALA A 515 -17.83 -16.28 2.84
CA ALA A 515 -18.94 -16.00 3.73
C ALA A 515 -18.55 -15.55 5.14
N VAL A 516 -17.37 -15.94 5.59
CA VAL A 516 -16.82 -15.58 6.91
C VAL A 516 -15.93 -14.34 6.83
N SER A 517 -15.29 -14.10 5.69
CA SER A 517 -14.31 -13.01 5.52
C SER A 517 -14.95 -11.66 5.22
N GLY A 518 -16.17 -11.63 4.68
CA GLY A 518 -16.80 -10.40 4.22
C GLY A 518 -18.32 -10.36 4.35
N PRO A 519 -18.91 -10.66 5.53
CA PRO A 519 -20.36 -10.60 5.72
C PRO A 519 -20.97 -9.25 5.34
N PHE A 520 -20.26 -8.15 5.63
CA PHE A 520 -20.70 -6.80 5.27
C PHE A 520 -20.77 -6.59 3.75
N GLN A 521 -19.78 -7.08 3.00
CA GLN A 521 -19.75 -6.97 1.54
C GLN A 521 -20.85 -7.82 0.91
N ILE A 522 -21.13 -9.01 1.48
CA ILE A 522 -22.26 -9.85 1.06
C ILE A 522 -23.58 -9.13 1.30
N ALA A 523 -23.74 -8.45 2.45
CA ALA A 523 -24.91 -7.61 2.70
C ALA A 523 -25.07 -6.53 1.60
N ALA A 524 -23.97 -5.89 1.20
CA ALA A 524 -24.00 -4.89 0.13
C ALA A 524 -24.44 -5.48 -1.23
N VAL A 525 -24.03 -6.72 -1.56
CA VAL A 525 -24.49 -7.43 -2.75
C VAL A 525 -25.99 -7.68 -2.68
N TYR A 526 -26.53 -8.15 -1.55
CA TYR A 526 -27.98 -8.34 -1.38
C TYR A 526 -28.74 -7.01 -1.45
N GLY A 527 -28.16 -5.92 -0.95
CA GLY A 527 -28.71 -4.58 -1.13
C GLY A 527 -28.83 -4.19 -2.61
N LEU A 528 -27.79 -4.43 -3.42
CA LEU A 528 -27.82 -4.20 -4.87
C LEU A 528 -28.86 -5.09 -5.57
N ARG A 529 -29.01 -6.34 -5.16
CA ARG A 529 -30.01 -7.30 -5.68
C ARG A 529 -31.45 -6.97 -5.30
N LYS A 530 -31.66 -5.96 -4.45
CA LYS A 530 -32.98 -5.60 -3.91
C LYS A 530 -33.63 -6.72 -3.06
N GLU A 531 -32.79 -7.41 -2.29
CA GLU A 531 -33.18 -8.46 -1.34
C GLU A 531 -32.95 -7.98 0.11
N PRO A 532 -33.76 -7.01 0.63
CA PRO A 532 -33.49 -6.36 1.92
C PRO A 532 -33.47 -7.31 3.12
N ASP A 533 -34.29 -8.36 3.10
CA ASP A 533 -34.35 -9.31 4.21
C ASP A 533 -32.99 -10.02 4.40
N LYS A 534 -32.40 -10.50 3.31
CA LYS A 534 -31.06 -11.09 3.33
C LYS A 534 -29.99 -10.06 3.63
N MET A 535 -30.11 -8.83 3.10
CA MET A 535 -29.18 -7.76 3.42
C MET A 535 -29.11 -7.52 4.93
N PHE A 536 -30.25 -7.40 5.62
CA PHE A 536 -30.26 -7.20 7.07
C PHE A 536 -29.78 -8.43 7.83
N GLU A 537 -30.09 -9.64 7.37
CA GLU A 537 -29.57 -10.90 7.94
C GLU A 537 -28.03 -10.90 7.92
N TRP A 538 -27.41 -10.53 6.78
CA TRP A 538 -25.96 -10.47 6.65
C TRP A 538 -25.33 -9.30 7.42
N LEU A 539 -26.03 -8.16 7.57
CA LEU A 539 -25.59 -7.08 8.45
C LEU A 539 -25.58 -7.52 9.93
N GLU A 540 -26.60 -8.27 10.37
CA GLU A 540 -26.61 -8.84 11.72
C GLU A 540 -25.49 -9.83 11.94
N ARG A 541 -25.20 -10.67 10.94
CA ARG A 541 -24.05 -11.57 10.97
C ARG A 541 -22.72 -10.80 11.04
N ALA A 542 -22.54 -9.76 10.21
CA ALA A 542 -21.37 -8.90 10.25
C ALA A 542 -21.16 -8.29 11.66
N TYR A 543 -22.26 -7.92 12.33
CA TYR A 543 -22.20 -7.39 13.69
C TYR A 543 -21.72 -8.43 14.70
N VAL A 544 -22.26 -9.63 14.64
CA VAL A 544 -21.90 -10.73 15.56
C VAL A 544 -20.45 -11.18 15.36
N GLU A 545 -19.98 -11.16 14.11
CA GLU A 545 -18.62 -11.57 13.73
C GLU A 545 -17.60 -10.44 13.84
N HIS A 546 -18.00 -9.23 14.30
CA HIS A 546 -17.15 -8.04 14.40
C HIS A 546 -16.46 -7.65 13.08
N ASP A 547 -17.19 -7.79 11.95
CA ASP A 547 -16.67 -7.45 10.62
C ASP A 547 -16.27 -5.96 10.55
N PRO A 548 -14.98 -5.65 10.24
CA PRO A 548 -14.52 -4.27 10.09
C PRO A 548 -15.25 -3.49 8.99
N GLY A 549 -15.93 -4.17 8.06
CA GLY A 549 -16.77 -3.57 7.02
C GLY A 549 -17.88 -2.69 7.59
N LEU A 550 -18.37 -2.97 8.82
CA LEU A 550 -19.41 -2.17 9.48
C LEU A 550 -19.04 -0.70 9.66
N THR A 551 -17.75 -0.37 9.71
CA THR A 551 -17.26 1.02 9.71
C THR A 551 -17.65 1.80 8.46
N GLN A 552 -18.16 1.11 7.43
CA GLN A 552 -18.55 1.66 6.13
C GLN A 552 -20.07 1.73 5.95
N LEU A 553 -20.86 1.43 6.99
CA LEU A 553 -22.32 1.41 6.88
C LEU A 553 -22.88 2.68 6.23
N LEU A 554 -22.41 3.85 6.67
CA LEU A 554 -22.85 5.15 6.17
C LEU A 554 -22.11 5.62 4.91
N LEU A 555 -21.27 4.76 4.30
CA LEU A 555 -20.50 5.04 3.09
C LEU A 555 -20.86 4.13 1.92
N THR A 556 -21.72 3.11 2.14
CA THR A 556 -22.03 2.07 1.16
C THR A 556 -23.39 2.34 0.49
N PRO A 557 -23.42 2.82 -0.77
CA PRO A 557 -24.66 3.26 -1.43
C PRO A 557 -25.73 2.17 -1.52
N PHE A 558 -25.32 0.91 -1.77
CA PHE A 558 -26.27 -0.22 -1.91
C PHE A 558 -27.04 -0.52 -0.62
N ILE A 559 -26.43 -0.27 0.55
CA ILE A 559 -27.08 -0.41 1.85
C ILE A 559 -27.88 0.86 2.17
N LEU A 560 -27.35 2.04 1.86
CA LEU A 560 -28.01 3.32 2.10
C LEU A 560 -29.30 3.51 1.30
N THR A 561 -29.50 2.76 0.22
CA THR A 561 -30.77 2.69 -0.51
C THR A 561 -31.93 2.29 0.42
N TYR A 562 -31.65 1.58 1.50
CA TYR A 562 -32.64 1.11 2.48
C TYR A 562 -32.66 1.94 3.77
N LYS A 563 -32.15 3.17 3.76
CA LYS A 563 -32.11 4.05 4.95
C LYS A 563 -33.52 4.33 5.52
N ASP A 564 -34.55 4.30 4.69
CA ASP A 564 -35.93 4.54 5.09
C ASP A 564 -36.64 3.25 5.60
N ASP A 565 -36.00 2.08 5.53
CA ASP A 565 -36.49 0.85 6.17
C ASP A 565 -36.34 0.96 7.70
N PRO A 566 -37.39 0.69 8.49
CA PRO A 566 -37.32 0.80 9.96
C PRO A 566 -36.17 0.01 10.61
N ARG A 567 -35.76 -1.10 10.01
CA ARG A 567 -34.63 -1.94 10.49
C ARG A 567 -33.31 -1.20 10.40
N PHE A 568 -33.15 -0.30 9.42
CA PHE A 568 -31.92 0.47 9.30
C PHE A 568 -31.69 1.40 10.50
N ALA A 569 -32.74 2.09 10.96
CA ALA A 569 -32.64 2.95 12.14
C ALA A 569 -32.29 2.14 13.39
N VAL A 570 -32.89 0.97 13.56
CA VAL A 570 -32.56 0.05 14.67
C VAL A 570 -31.10 -0.40 14.58
N PHE A 571 -30.63 -0.72 13.37
CA PHE A 571 -29.26 -1.15 13.17
C PHE A 571 -28.24 -0.02 13.44
N CYS A 572 -28.52 1.22 13.01
CA CYS A 572 -27.73 2.39 13.37
C CYS A 572 -27.61 2.58 14.90
N GLN A 573 -28.72 2.43 15.63
CA GLN A 573 -28.72 2.50 17.11
C GLN A 573 -27.83 1.41 17.71
N LYS A 574 -27.89 0.19 17.18
CA LYS A 574 -27.08 -0.95 17.61
C LYS A 574 -25.59 -0.67 17.42
N LEU A 575 -25.21 -0.04 16.31
CA LEU A 575 -23.83 0.36 16.00
C LEU A 575 -23.41 1.67 16.67
N LYS A 576 -24.29 2.33 17.41
CA LYS A 576 -24.05 3.67 18.01
C LYS A 576 -23.64 4.73 16.98
N VAL A 577 -24.08 4.57 15.72
CA VAL A 577 -23.87 5.57 14.67
C VAL A 577 -25.13 6.44 14.50
N PRO A 578 -24.99 7.73 14.13
CA PRO A 578 -26.15 8.56 13.86
C PRO A 578 -26.94 8.03 12.67
N PHE A 579 -28.25 8.31 12.65
CA PHE A 579 -29.02 8.11 11.45
C PHE A 579 -28.46 9.01 10.33
N PRO A 580 -28.41 8.55 9.05
CA PRO A 580 -27.77 9.28 7.97
C PRO A 580 -28.24 10.72 7.86
N SER A 581 -27.29 11.64 7.93
CA SER A 581 -27.54 13.07 7.68
C SER A 581 -27.82 13.33 6.19
N PRO A 582 -28.32 14.52 5.81
CA PRO A 582 -28.47 14.91 4.41
C PRO A 582 -27.17 14.89 3.59
N GLU A 583 -26.01 14.92 4.26
CA GLU A 583 -24.69 14.78 3.61
C GLU A 583 -24.46 13.38 3.03
N VAL A 584 -25.14 12.38 3.58
CA VAL A 584 -25.07 10.99 3.14
C VAL A 584 -26.15 10.76 2.08
N VAL A 585 -25.76 10.81 0.84
CA VAL A 585 -26.70 10.73 -0.30
C VAL A 585 -26.79 9.29 -0.78
N ALA A 586 -27.98 8.70 -0.62
CA ALA A 586 -28.37 7.51 -1.37
C ALA A 586 -29.23 7.97 -2.57
N LYS A 587 -28.62 8.28 -3.70
CA LYS A 587 -29.33 8.24 -4.99
C LYS A 587 -28.64 7.19 -5.85
N PRO A 588 -29.39 6.18 -6.29
CA PRO A 588 -28.89 5.26 -7.31
C PRO A 588 -28.68 5.98 -8.64
#